data_f941db620c3981a90a76e1e0f180c41e
#
_entry.id   f941db620c3981a90a76e1e0f180c41e
#
_cell.length_a   1.000
_cell.length_b   1.000
_cell.length_c   1.000
_cell.angle_alpha   90.00
_cell.angle_beta   90.00
_cell.angle_gamma   90.00
#
_symmetry.space_group_name_H-M   'P 1'
#
loop_
_entity.id
_entity.type
_entity.pdbx_description
1 polymer ?
#
loop_
_entity_poly.entity_id
_entity_poly.type
_entity_poly.pdbx_seq_one_letter_code
_entity_poly.pdbx_strand_id
1 'polypeptide(L)'
;MDTVTLEGLEIGTNYKLSGWQMVKAENAKLIIDGKEVTNDYEFTADKENMEVQIEFTFDGSTLGGKQLVTFEELYDMTNPEEPKKVTEHKDINDEGQTVTIKEVPETPTPEIPGTTTKISNPPKTGDTTNAALWIAILVLSVAGITGVRIWNKKKQVKRLGIEEKKEEEE
;
A
#
# COMPACT_ATOMS: atom_id res chain seq x y z
N MET A 1 -12.70 -8.44 -10.22
CA MET A 1 -13.51 -7.62 -11.13
C MET A 1 -14.53 -6.90 -10.27
N ASP A 2 -14.61 -5.59 -10.41
CA ASP A 2 -15.55 -4.72 -9.72
C ASP A 2 -16.45 -4.04 -10.74
N THR A 3 -17.72 -3.75 -10.36
CA THR A 3 -18.71 -3.13 -11.24
C THR A 3 -19.12 -1.80 -10.65
N VAL A 4 -18.82 -0.73 -11.36
CA VAL A 4 -19.06 0.65 -10.92
C VAL A 4 -20.24 1.22 -11.68
N THR A 5 -21.26 1.69 -10.96
CA THR A 5 -22.38 2.42 -11.52
C THR A 5 -22.05 3.90 -11.57
N LEU A 6 -22.07 4.48 -12.74
CA LEU A 6 -21.78 5.89 -13.00
C LEU A 6 -23.07 6.58 -13.47
N GLU A 7 -23.38 7.74 -12.89
CA GLU A 7 -24.57 8.53 -13.21
C GLU A 7 -24.19 9.97 -13.58
N GLY A 8 -24.94 10.57 -14.48
CA GLY A 8 -24.76 11.96 -14.88
C GLY A 8 -23.53 12.21 -15.76
N LEU A 9 -23.09 11.20 -16.53
CA LEU A 9 -21.99 11.36 -17.49
C LEU A 9 -22.42 12.24 -18.66
N GLU A 10 -21.48 13.01 -19.21
CA GLU A 10 -21.67 13.75 -20.44
C GLU A 10 -21.40 12.84 -21.65
N ILE A 11 -22.45 12.62 -22.48
CA ILE A 11 -22.35 11.73 -23.64
C ILE A 11 -21.30 12.24 -24.63
N GLY A 12 -20.43 11.34 -25.09
CA GLY A 12 -19.34 11.64 -26.01
C GLY A 12 -18.05 12.09 -25.33
N THR A 13 -18.06 12.29 -24.00
CA THR A 13 -16.87 12.63 -23.22
C THR A 13 -16.06 11.38 -22.90
N ASN A 14 -14.72 11.50 -23.00
CA ASN A 14 -13.80 10.45 -22.59
C ASN A 14 -13.56 10.53 -21.09
N TYR A 15 -13.70 9.41 -20.44
CA TYR A 15 -13.46 9.26 -19.00
C TYR A 15 -12.38 8.23 -18.71
N LYS A 16 -11.69 8.40 -17.57
CA LYS A 16 -10.82 7.39 -17.00
C LYS A 16 -11.27 7.07 -15.57
N LEU A 17 -11.59 5.80 -15.34
CA LEU A 17 -11.81 5.24 -14.02
C LEU A 17 -10.49 4.68 -13.50
N SER A 18 -9.94 5.25 -12.44
CA SER A 18 -8.74 4.77 -11.76
C SER A 18 -9.12 4.07 -10.47
N GLY A 19 -8.73 2.81 -10.31
CA GLY A 19 -9.04 2.02 -9.13
C GLY A 19 -7.80 1.43 -8.46
N TRP A 20 -7.88 1.21 -7.15
CA TRP A 20 -6.85 0.51 -6.39
C TRP A 20 -7.44 -0.26 -5.22
N GLN A 21 -6.69 -1.29 -4.78
CA GLN A 21 -7.10 -2.12 -3.66
C GLN A 21 -6.52 -1.60 -2.35
N MET A 22 -7.35 -1.56 -1.31
CA MET A 22 -6.97 -1.21 0.06
C MET A 22 -7.04 -2.44 0.96
N VAL A 23 -6.11 -2.60 1.90
CA VAL A 23 -6.22 -3.57 2.99
C VAL A 23 -6.98 -2.92 4.12
N LYS A 24 -8.22 -3.37 4.39
CA LYS A 24 -9.14 -2.74 5.32
C LYS A 24 -8.55 -2.56 6.72
N ALA A 25 -7.96 -3.62 7.28
CA ALA A 25 -7.40 -3.61 8.64
C ALA A 25 -6.19 -2.67 8.80
N GLU A 26 -5.46 -2.42 7.73
CA GLU A 26 -4.24 -1.61 7.72
C GLU A 26 -4.53 -0.17 7.29
N ASN A 27 -5.72 0.08 6.71
CA ASN A 27 -6.08 1.34 6.04
C ASN A 27 -4.97 1.83 5.10
N ALA A 28 -4.41 0.89 4.34
CA ALA A 28 -3.29 1.12 3.45
C ALA A 28 -3.51 0.44 2.09
N LYS A 29 -2.88 0.94 1.05
CA LYS A 29 -2.92 0.33 -0.27
C LYS A 29 -2.33 -1.08 -0.25
N LEU A 30 -2.97 -2.00 -0.99
CA LEU A 30 -2.44 -3.34 -1.18
C LEU A 30 -1.20 -3.29 -2.06
N ILE A 31 -0.10 -3.82 -1.52
CA ILE A 31 1.19 -3.94 -2.23
C ILE A 31 1.51 -5.41 -2.41
N ILE A 32 1.70 -5.84 -3.65
CA ILE A 32 2.15 -7.20 -4.00
C ILE A 32 3.45 -7.07 -4.79
N ASP A 33 4.48 -7.78 -4.38
CA ASP A 33 5.83 -7.75 -4.99
C ASP A 33 6.40 -6.31 -5.14
N GLY A 34 6.13 -5.46 -4.14
CA GLY A 34 6.59 -4.08 -4.10
C GLY A 34 5.83 -3.11 -5.01
N LYS A 35 4.70 -3.54 -5.59
CA LYS A 35 3.85 -2.71 -6.45
C LYS A 35 2.45 -2.57 -5.87
N GLU A 36 1.88 -1.38 -5.98
CA GLU A 36 0.46 -1.15 -5.65
C GLU A 36 -0.43 -1.94 -6.62
N VAL A 37 -1.49 -2.53 -6.10
CA VAL A 37 -2.51 -3.19 -6.92
C VAL A 37 -3.50 -2.13 -7.39
N THR A 38 -3.28 -1.65 -8.61
CA THR A 38 -4.07 -0.60 -9.26
C THR A 38 -4.47 -1.03 -10.66
N ASN A 39 -5.53 -0.45 -11.19
CA ASN A 39 -5.86 -0.53 -12.62
C ASN A 39 -6.59 0.74 -13.05
N ASP A 40 -6.46 1.06 -14.34
CA ASP A 40 -7.16 2.16 -15.01
C ASP A 40 -8.02 1.60 -16.13
N TYR A 41 -9.22 2.14 -16.28
CA TYR A 41 -10.14 1.82 -17.37
C TYR A 41 -10.59 3.10 -18.05
N GLU A 42 -10.27 3.23 -19.34
CA GLU A 42 -10.68 4.38 -20.16
C GLU A 42 -11.88 4.00 -21.04
N PHE A 43 -12.84 4.92 -21.12
CA PHE A 43 -14.05 4.73 -21.93
C PHE A 43 -14.62 6.06 -22.42
N THR A 44 -15.44 6.00 -23.46
CA THR A 44 -16.25 7.14 -23.91
C THR A 44 -17.68 6.91 -23.45
N ALA A 45 -18.29 7.88 -22.80
CA ALA A 45 -19.67 7.76 -22.36
C ALA A 45 -20.63 7.72 -23.57
N ASP A 46 -21.37 6.63 -23.71
CA ASP A 46 -22.43 6.48 -24.74
C ASP A 46 -23.81 6.78 -24.15
N LYS A 47 -23.92 6.90 -22.84
CA LYS A 47 -25.16 7.20 -22.09
C LYS A 47 -24.81 8.03 -20.84
N GLU A 48 -25.81 8.73 -20.31
CA GLU A 48 -25.68 9.48 -19.05
C GLU A 48 -25.44 8.57 -17.84
N ASN A 49 -26.00 7.34 -17.88
CA ASN A 49 -25.84 6.36 -16.80
C ASN A 49 -25.26 5.06 -17.38
N MET A 50 -24.13 4.62 -16.86
CA MET A 50 -23.40 3.44 -17.34
C MET A 50 -22.93 2.58 -16.17
N GLU A 51 -22.84 1.28 -16.44
CA GLU A 51 -22.07 0.36 -15.60
C GLU A 51 -20.76 0.05 -16.33
N VAL A 52 -19.66 0.25 -15.65
CA VAL A 52 -18.32 -0.07 -16.14
C VAL A 52 -17.67 -1.09 -15.21
N GLN A 53 -16.78 -1.91 -15.76
CA GLN A 53 -16.10 -2.94 -15.00
C GLN A 53 -14.60 -2.64 -14.96
N ILE A 54 -14.03 -2.72 -13.75
CA ILE A 54 -12.59 -2.62 -13.54
C ILE A 54 -12.07 -3.93 -12.94
N GLU A 55 -11.00 -4.48 -13.49
CA GLU A 55 -10.45 -5.76 -13.07
C GLU A 55 -9.09 -5.57 -12.38
N PHE A 56 -8.91 -6.27 -11.27
CA PHE A 56 -7.64 -6.32 -10.55
C PHE A 56 -7.10 -7.75 -10.55
N THR A 57 -5.89 -7.92 -11.06
CA THR A 57 -5.21 -9.22 -11.08
C THR A 57 -3.97 -9.18 -10.21
N PHE A 58 -3.91 -10.05 -9.21
CA PHE A 58 -2.77 -10.16 -8.28
C PHE A 58 -2.73 -11.55 -7.64
N ASP A 59 -1.57 -11.93 -7.11
CA ASP A 59 -1.44 -13.16 -6.31
C ASP A 59 -1.99 -12.94 -4.90
N GLY A 60 -3.10 -13.59 -4.60
CA GLY A 60 -3.77 -13.55 -3.30
C GLY A 60 -3.35 -14.66 -2.33
N SER A 61 -2.36 -15.48 -2.67
CA SER A 61 -1.97 -16.66 -1.87
C SER A 61 -1.57 -16.34 -0.43
N THR A 62 -1.04 -15.15 -0.17
CA THR A 62 -0.62 -14.68 1.16
C THR A 62 -1.66 -13.81 1.86
N LEU A 63 -2.82 -13.61 1.24
CA LEU A 63 -3.86 -12.69 1.71
C LEU A 63 -5.04 -13.40 2.40
N GLY A 64 -4.97 -14.71 2.62
CA GLY A 64 -6.05 -15.48 3.23
C GLY A 64 -6.61 -14.82 4.49
N GLY A 65 -7.93 -14.70 4.58
CA GLY A 65 -8.63 -14.05 5.69
C GLY A 65 -8.61 -12.52 5.67
N LYS A 66 -7.80 -11.87 4.83
CA LYS A 66 -7.80 -10.40 4.73
C LYS A 66 -9.03 -9.86 4.00
N GLN A 67 -9.48 -8.69 4.42
CA GLN A 67 -10.51 -7.92 3.75
C GLN A 67 -9.87 -6.83 2.89
N LEU A 68 -10.26 -6.80 1.63
CA LEU A 68 -9.84 -5.77 0.67
C LEU A 68 -11.04 -4.89 0.33
N VAL A 69 -10.78 -3.61 0.14
CA VAL A 69 -11.79 -2.62 -0.27
C VAL A 69 -11.28 -1.94 -1.54
N THR A 70 -12.12 -1.86 -2.56
CA THR A 70 -11.80 -1.13 -3.78
C THR A 70 -12.04 0.36 -3.58
N PHE A 71 -11.06 1.19 -3.92
CA PHE A 71 -11.20 2.64 -4.00
C PHE A 71 -11.11 3.07 -5.45
N GLU A 72 -11.88 4.10 -5.83
CA GLU A 72 -12.02 4.54 -7.20
C GLU A 72 -12.07 6.05 -7.32
N GLU A 73 -11.54 6.55 -8.44
CA GLU A 73 -11.65 7.94 -8.87
C GLU A 73 -12.03 7.99 -10.35
N LEU A 74 -12.98 8.84 -10.70
CA LEU A 74 -13.37 9.11 -12.08
C LEU A 74 -12.81 10.44 -12.54
N TYR A 75 -12.16 10.43 -13.69
CA TYR A 75 -11.59 11.61 -14.32
C TYR A 75 -12.22 11.86 -15.69
N ASP A 76 -12.54 13.13 -15.97
CA ASP A 76 -12.82 13.62 -17.31
C ASP A 76 -11.49 13.84 -18.06
N MET A 77 -11.36 13.21 -19.21
CA MET A 77 -10.18 13.18 -20.06
C MET A 77 -10.32 14.09 -21.29
N THR A 78 -11.24 15.05 -21.28
CA THR A 78 -11.39 16.02 -22.36
C THR A 78 -10.09 16.75 -22.67
N ASN A 79 -9.31 17.05 -21.61
CA ASN A 79 -7.91 17.48 -21.72
C ASN A 79 -6.99 16.41 -21.10
N PRO A 80 -6.38 15.50 -21.90
CA PRO A 80 -5.52 14.43 -21.38
C PRO A 80 -4.28 14.92 -20.64
N GLU A 81 -3.79 16.13 -20.95
CA GLU A 81 -2.63 16.72 -20.25
C GLU A 81 -3.00 17.26 -18.86
N GLU A 82 -4.29 17.53 -18.64
CA GLU A 82 -4.82 18.05 -17.39
C GLU A 82 -6.16 17.37 -17.04
N PRO A 83 -6.13 16.07 -16.65
CA PRO A 83 -7.34 15.32 -16.29
C PRO A 83 -8.08 15.95 -15.11
N LYS A 84 -9.39 16.14 -15.27
CA LYS A 84 -10.22 16.73 -14.23
C LYS A 84 -10.93 15.64 -13.42
N LYS A 85 -10.65 15.55 -12.12
CA LYS A 85 -11.39 14.63 -11.25
C LYS A 85 -12.87 15.04 -11.15
N VAL A 86 -13.75 14.10 -11.48
CA VAL A 86 -15.21 14.27 -11.48
C VAL A 86 -15.81 13.82 -10.15
N THR A 87 -15.45 12.61 -9.71
CA THR A 87 -15.93 12.03 -8.46
C THR A 87 -14.96 10.98 -7.92
N GLU A 88 -15.21 10.54 -6.70
CA GLU A 88 -14.44 9.47 -6.05
C GLU A 88 -15.34 8.64 -5.14
N HIS A 89 -14.98 7.35 -4.97
CA HIS A 89 -15.53 6.46 -3.97
C HIS A 89 -14.39 5.86 -3.14
N LYS A 90 -14.24 6.32 -1.89
CA LYS A 90 -13.10 6.00 -1.00
C LYS A 90 -13.55 5.78 0.44
N ASP A 91 -14.58 4.97 0.63
CA ASP A 91 -15.01 4.58 1.96
C ASP A 91 -14.45 3.21 2.35
N ILE A 92 -13.48 3.19 3.28
CA ILE A 92 -12.85 1.96 3.77
C ILE A 92 -13.84 1.04 4.49
N ASN A 93 -15.00 1.55 4.90
CA ASN A 93 -16.04 0.79 5.60
C ASN A 93 -17.18 0.34 4.68
N ASP A 94 -17.13 0.68 3.40
CA ASP A 94 -18.15 0.24 2.46
C ASP A 94 -18.14 -1.28 2.33
N GLU A 95 -19.25 -1.91 2.77
CA GLU A 95 -19.43 -3.36 2.69
C GLU A 95 -19.66 -3.82 1.25
N GLY A 96 -20.24 -2.98 0.39
CA GLY A 96 -20.47 -3.27 -1.03
C GLY A 96 -19.16 -3.37 -1.82
N GLN A 97 -18.15 -2.62 -1.41
CA GLN A 97 -16.80 -2.61 -2.00
C GLN A 97 -15.81 -3.53 -1.26
N THR A 98 -16.26 -4.25 -0.22
CA THR A 98 -15.40 -5.10 0.60
C THR A 98 -15.46 -6.55 0.15
N VAL A 99 -14.29 -7.14 -0.16
CA VAL A 99 -14.12 -8.56 -0.48
C VAL A 99 -13.22 -9.22 0.56
N THR A 100 -13.66 -10.37 1.08
CA THR A 100 -12.82 -11.21 1.96
C THR A 100 -12.11 -12.26 1.11
N ILE A 101 -10.78 -12.26 1.15
CA ILE A 101 -9.97 -13.29 0.48
C ILE A 101 -10.12 -14.62 1.24
N LYS A 102 -10.50 -15.67 0.53
CA LYS A 102 -10.64 -16.99 1.13
C LYS A 102 -9.27 -17.52 1.57
N GLU A 103 -9.21 -18.13 2.74
CA GLU A 103 -8.03 -18.88 3.15
C GLU A 103 -7.84 -20.06 2.20
N VAL A 104 -6.62 -20.24 1.72
CA VAL A 104 -6.25 -21.46 1.02
C VAL A 104 -6.13 -22.57 2.09
N PRO A 105 -6.93 -23.66 2.02
CA PRO A 105 -6.79 -24.75 2.97
C PRO A 105 -5.35 -25.27 2.92
N GLU A 106 -4.69 -25.32 4.07
CA GLU A 106 -3.40 -26.00 4.15
C GLU A 106 -3.60 -27.45 3.67
N THR A 107 -2.87 -27.84 2.64
CA THR A 107 -2.88 -29.24 2.18
C THR A 107 -2.41 -30.08 3.36
N PRO A 108 -3.22 -31.04 3.89
CA PRO A 108 -2.77 -31.84 5.01
C PRO A 108 -1.47 -32.54 4.61
N THR A 109 -0.40 -32.27 5.36
CA THR A 109 0.86 -32.99 5.21
C THR A 109 0.54 -34.47 5.32
N PRO A 110 0.88 -35.36 4.34
CA PRO A 110 0.59 -36.74 4.42
C PRO A 110 1.24 -37.32 5.69
N GLU A 111 0.41 -37.77 6.64
CA GLU A 111 0.87 -38.54 7.78
C GLU A 111 1.52 -39.83 7.24
N ILE A 112 2.82 -39.97 7.45
CA ILE A 112 3.55 -41.17 7.15
C ILE A 112 3.07 -42.23 8.19
N PRO A 113 2.36 -43.30 7.79
CA PRO A 113 1.94 -44.31 8.74
C PRO A 113 3.16 -45.10 9.25
N GLY A 114 3.41 -45.01 10.53
CA GLY A 114 4.16 -46.02 11.26
C GLY A 114 5.66 -45.77 11.43
N THR A 115 6.01 -45.04 12.45
CA THR A 115 7.15 -45.42 13.32
C THR A 115 6.89 -44.84 14.70
N THR A 116 6.43 -45.67 15.63
CA THR A 116 6.40 -45.41 17.06
C THR A 116 7.84 -45.36 17.58
N THR A 117 8.48 -44.22 17.46
CA THR A 117 9.70 -43.94 18.22
C THR A 117 9.31 -42.98 19.31
N LYS A 118 9.39 -43.38 20.56
CA LYS A 118 9.30 -42.50 21.73
C LYS A 118 10.37 -41.44 21.59
N ILE A 119 10.01 -40.23 21.13
CA ILE A 119 10.87 -39.06 21.19
C ILE A 119 10.68 -38.42 22.56
N SER A 120 11.57 -38.75 23.47
CA SER A 120 11.76 -38.00 24.69
C SER A 120 12.54 -36.72 24.34
N ASN A 121 11.90 -35.62 24.41
CA ASN A 121 12.26 -34.22 24.22
C ASN A 121 11.76 -33.63 22.89
N PRO A 122 10.93 -32.57 22.97
CA PRO A 122 10.59 -31.78 21.79
C PRO A 122 11.87 -31.13 21.24
N PRO A 123 12.02 -31.03 19.91
CA PRO A 123 13.13 -30.32 19.34
C PRO A 123 13.06 -28.87 19.85
N LYS A 124 14.13 -28.40 20.50
CA LYS A 124 14.33 -26.97 20.74
C LYS A 124 14.47 -26.31 19.38
N THR A 125 13.41 -25.72 18.86
CA THR A 125 13.50 -24.67 17.84
C THR A 125 14.15 -23.48 18.53
N GLY A 126 15.47 -23.54 18.66
CA GLY A 126 16.25 -22.43 19.15
C GLY A 126 16.24 -21.35 18.11
N ASP A 127 15.31 -20.41 18.22
CA ASP A 127 15.50 -19.09 17.63
C ASP A 127 16.71 -18.48 18.36
N THR A 128 17.89 -18.57 17.73
CA THR A 128 19.11 -17.91 18.18
C THR A 128 19.14 -16.44 17.80
N THR A 129 17.99 -15.87 17.42
CA THR A 129 17.87 -14.46 17.15
C THR A 129 18.12 -13.71 18.45
N ASN A 130 19.33 -13.18 18.59
CA ASN A 130 19.72 -12.41 19.75
C ASN A 130 18.98 -11.07 19.72
N ALA A 131 17.78 -11.02 20.33
CA ALA A 131 16.94 -9.83 20.39
C ALA A 131 17.70 -8.60 20.91
N ALA A 132 18.68 -8.81 21.80
CA ALA A 132 19.56 -7.77 22.31
C ALA A 132 20.42 -7.14 21.19
N LEU A 133 20.85 -7.93 20.19
CA LEU A 133 21.63 -7.44 19.07
C LEU A 133 20.79 -6.52 18.17
N TRP A 134 19.54 -6.90 17.90
CA TRP A 134 18.62 -6.09 17.07
C TRP A 134 18.23 -4.79 17.78
N ILE A 135 18.03 -4.82 19.09
CA ILE A 135 17.78 -3.62 19.90
C ILE A 135 19.00 -2.70 19.87
N ALA A 136 20.22 -3.24 19.97
CA ALA A 136 21.44 -2.45 19.88
C ALA A 136 21.62 -1.77 18.52
N ILE A 137 21.30 -2.46 17.40
CA ILE A 137 21.34 -1.89 16.05
C ILE A 137 20.31 -0.76 15.90
N LEU A 138 19.12 -0.94 16.46
CA LEU A 138 18.05 0.06 16.40
C LEU A 138 18.41 1.33 17.17
N VAL A 139 19.02 1.20 18.35
CA VAL A 139 19.51 2.33 19.16
C VAL A 139 20.65 3.09 18.46
N LEU A 140 21.59 2.37 17.83
CA LEU A 140 22.68 2.97 17.07
C LEU A 140 22.18 3.74 15.83
N SER A 141 21.15 3.25 15.15
CA SER A 141 20.56 3.93 13.98
C SER A 141 19.88 5.24 14.38
N VAL A 142 19.15 5.27 15.49
CA VAL A 142 18.52 6.49 16.00
C VAL A 142 19.57 7.52 16.45
N ALA A 143 20.63 7.08 17.13
CA ALA A 143 21.74 7.94 17.52
C ALA A 143 22.50 8.53 16.31
N GLY A 144 22.67 7.76 15.24
CA GLY A 144 23.26 8.22 13.99
C GLY A 144 22.45 9.34 13.32
N ILE A 145 21.13 9.18 13.22
CA ILE A 145 20.23 10.17 12.59
C ILE A 145 20.23 11.48 13.40
N THR A 146 20.18 11.40 14.72
CA THR A 146 20.21 12.59 15.57
C THR A 146 21.57 13.28 15.54
N GLY A 147 22.67 12.53 15.50
CA GLY A 147 24.02 13.07 15.38
C GLY A 147 24.23 13.86 14.06
N VAL A 148 23.78 13.32 12.93
CA VAL A 148 23.87 14.00 11.63
C VAL A 148 23.02 15.28 11.61
N ARG A 149 21.82 15.28 12.20
CA ARG A 149 20.98 16.48 12.28
C ARG A 149 21.62 17.59 13.12
N ILE A 150 22.22 17.25 14.26
CA ILE A 150 22.90 18.21 15.12
C ILE A 150 24.15 18.77 14.43
N TRP A 151 24.91 17.92 13.73
CA TRP A 151 26.10 18.36 13.00
C TRP A 151 25.76 19.29 11.81
N ASN A 152 24.70 18.96 11.06
CA ASN A 152 24.24 19.81 9.96
C ASN A 152 23.72 21.16 10.49
N LYS A 153 23.01 21.17 11.64
CA LYS A 153 22.55 22.41 12.27
C LYS A 153 23.72 23.28 12.71
N LYS A 154 24.77 22.70 13.30
CA LYS A 154 25.99 23.44 13.67
C LYS A 154 26.75 24.01 12.47
N LYS A 155 26.74 23.30 11.32
CA LYS A 155 27.34 23.82 10.07
C LYS A 155 26.57 25.02 9.50
N GLN A 156 25.26 25.01 9.58
CA GLN A 156 24.42 26.14 9.11
C GLN A 156 24.62 27.37 9.98
N VAL A 157 24.61 27.23 11.31
CA VAL A 157 24.86 28.35 12.25
C VAL A 157 26.24 28.97 12.04
N LYS A 158 27.27 28.15 11.74
CA LYS A 158 28.62 28.67 11.41
C LYS A 158 28.66 29.45 10.09
N ARG A 159 27.86 29.05 9.07
CA ARG A 159 27.79 29.78 7.79
C ARG A 159 27.10 31.14 7.95
N LEU A 160 25.96 31.17 8.67
CA LEU A 160 25.25 32.43 8.94
C LEU A 160 26.09 33.41 9.76
N GLY A 161 26.84 32.95 10.76
CA GLY A 161 27.72 33.80 11.56
C GLY A 161 28.99 34.30 10.82
N ILE A 162 29.33 33.75 9.67
CA ILE A 162 30.41 34.23 8.79
C ILE A 162 29.87 35.29 7.80
N GLU A 163 28.62 35.17 7.40
CA GLU A 163 27.96 36.15 6.51
C GLU A 163 27.69 37.48 7.27
N GLU A 164 27.17 37.43 8.50
CA GLU A 164 26.98 38.60 9.35
C GLU A 164 28.28 39.42 9.60
N LYS A 165 29.41 38.68 9.80
CA LYS A 165 30.70 39.40 9.99
C LYS A 165 31.27 40.04 8.73
N LYS A 166 30.82 39.63 7.55
CA LYS A 166 31.25 40.26 6.27
C LYS A 166 30.46 41.51 5.94
N GLU A 167 29.23 41.63 6.40
CA GLU A 167 28.39 42.82 6.20
C GLU A 167 28.72 43.96 7.19
N GLU A 168 29.41 43.65 8.32
CA GLU A 168 29.87 44.68 9.27
C GLU A 168 31.25 45.28 8.89
N GLU A 169 31.99 44.75 7.91
CA GLU A 169 33.32 45.25 7.47
C GLU A 169 33.27 45.99 6.12
N GLU A 170 32.10 46.16 5.46
CA GLU A 170 31.91 47.03 4.29
C GLU A 170 31.23 48.37 4.70
#